data_6ebfcac96348857dbc3ae7229636654e
#
_entry.id   6ebfcac96348857dbc3ae7229636654e
#
_cell.length_a   1.000
_cell.length_b   1.000
_cell.length_c   1.000
_cell.angle_alpha   90.00
_cell.angle_beta   90.00
_cell.angle_gamma   90.00
#
_symmetry.space_group_name_H-M   'P 1'
#
loop_
_entity.id
_entity.type
_entity.pdbx_description
1 polymer ?
#
loop_
_entity_poly.entity_id
_entity_poly.type
_entity_poly.pdbx_seq_one_letter_code
_entity_poly.pdbx_strand_id
1 'polypeptide(L)'
;IAQCIPKSVKIEYLLLTHCHFDHTGGSEAIRKEYACRIVAHALDAVYLESGDSEVTAASWYGSLMDPLPIDVKIENDHQTIKIGKRKIQAHHCPGHSPGSLVYTAQMDGKKILFGQDVHGPLDPSLLSDAKAYQSSLKKILKFDADILCEGHYGVYRGREAVQKFIRSFIS
;
A
#
# COMPACT_ATOMS: atom_id res chain seq x y z
N ILE A 1 8.59 -1.17 14.15
CA ILE A 1 9.30 -0.98 12.86
C ILE A 1 10.68 -0.37 13.12
N ALA A 2 10.79 0.79 13.78
CA ALA A 2 12.08 1.48 14.00
C ALA A 2 13.18 0.58 14.60
N GLN A 3 12.84 -0.30 15.54
CA GLN A 3 13.79 -1.23 16.17
C GLN A 3 14.35 -2.29 15.21
N CYS A 4 13.69 -2.54 14.09
CA CYS A 4 14.11 -3.55 13.09
C CYS A 4 14.98 -2.95 11.98
N ILE A 5 15.14 -1.62 11.93
CA ILE A 5 15.89 -0.94 10.89
C ILE A 5 17.26 -0.53 11.43
N PRO A 6 18.37 -1.00 10.81
CA PRO A 6 19.70 -0.57 11.24
C PRO A 6 19.88 0.94 11.12
N LYS A 7 20.44 1.59 12.14
CA LYS A 7 20.67 3.06 12.16
C LYS A 7 21.53 3.58 10.99
N SER A 8 22.29 2.71 10.34
CA SER A 8 23.09 3.05 9.16
C SER A 8 22.29 3.11 7.85
N VAL A 9 21.03 2.68 7.87
CA VAL A 9 20.18 2.68 6.68
C VAL A 9 19.47 4.02 6.55
N LYS A 10 19.70 4.69 5.42
CA LYS A 10 18.93 5.89 5.05
C LYS A 10 17.59 5.45 4.44
N ILE A 11 16.50 5.88 5.03
CA ILE A 11 15.16 5.73 4.46
C ILE A 11 14.84 7.01 3.70
N GLU A 12 14.62 6.90 2.39
CA GLU A 12 14.28 8.05 1.54
C GLU A 12 12.77 8.25 1.43
N TYR A 13 12.01 7.14 1.41
CA TYR A 13 10.57 7.15 1.24
C TYR A 13 9.86 6.18 2.16
N LEU A 14 8.70 6.58 2.63
CA LEU A 14 7.67 5.72 3.18
C LEU A 14 6.57 5.60 2.12
N LEU A 15 6.41 4.41 1.56
CA LEU A 15 5.45 4.14 0.49
C LEU A 15 4.18 3.56 1.10
N LEU A 16 3.10 4.33 1.07
CA LEU A 16 1.80 3.88 1.58
C LEU A 16 1.05 3.14 0.47
N THR A 17 0.43 2.02 0.83
CA THR A 17 -0.41 1.25 -0.10
C THR A 17 -1.80 1.86 -0.21
N HIS A 18 -2.36 2.32 0.91
CA HIS A 18 -3.69 2.94 0.98
C HIS A 18 -3.84 3.75 2.27
N CYS A 19 -4.98 4.44 2.44
CA CYS A 19 -5.16 5.41 3.52
C CYS A 19 -5.57 4.83 4.88
N HIS A 20 -5.84 3.52 5.03
CA HIS A 20 -6.39 3.02 6.28
C HIS A 20 -5.43 3.14 7.46
N PHE A 21 -5.99 3.39 8.64
CA PHE A 21 -5.28 3.81 9.84
C PHE A 21 -4.26 2.78 10.36
N ASP A 22 -4.58 1.51 10.28
CA ASP A 22 -3.69 0.41 10.68
C ASP A 22 -2.43 0.31 9.79
N HIS A 23 -2.47 0.89 8.58
CA HIS A 23 -1.31 1.02 7.68
C HIS A 23 -0.63 2.39 7.77
N THR A 24 -1.34 3.42 8.24
CA THR A 24 -0.86 4.81 8.14
C THR A 24 -0.67 5.51 9.48
N GLY A 25 -1.30 5.05 10.56
CA GLY A 25 -1.28 5.73 11.86
C GLY A 25 0.12 5.95 12.47
N GLY A 26 1.12 5.14 12.06
CA GLY A 26 2.51 5.33 12.47
C GLY A 26 3.37 6.18 11.53
N SER A 27 2.81 6.70 10.43
CA SER A 27 3.60 7.32 9.34
C SER A 27 4.32 8.59 9.76
N GLU A 28 3.67 9.45 10.55
CA GLU A 28 4.29 10.69 11.04
C GLU A 28 5.47 10.41 11.98
N ALA A 29 5.36 9.38 12.81
CA ALA A 29 6.47 8.97 13.68
C ALA A 29 7.67 8.45 12.87
N ILE A 30 7.42 7.66 11.81
CA ILE A 30 8.45 7.18 10.89
C ILE A 30 9.08 8.36 10.14
N ARG A 31 8.28 9.31 9.65
CA ARG A 31 8.79 10.50 8.97
C ARG A 31 9.72 11.31 9.87
N LYS A 32 9.34 11.55 11.12
CA LYS A 32 10.16 12.28 12.10
C LYS A 32 11.45 11.55 12.45
N GLU A 33 11.37 10.23 12.64
CA GLU A 33 12.53 9.40 13.00
C GLU A 33 13.58 9.35 11.88
N TYR A 34 13.14 9.23 10.61
CA TYR A 34 14.05 8.98 9.48
C TYR A 34 14.17 10.14 8.50
N ALA A 35 13.47 11.25 8.71
CA ALA A 35 13.38 12.36 7.76
C ALA A 35 13.04 11.90 6.33
N CYS A 36 12.19 10.89 6.19
CA CYS A 36 11.77 10.34 4.91
C CYS A 36 10.55 11.09 4.34
N ARG A 37 10.35 10.98 3.04
CA ARG A 37 9.18 11.51 2.35
C ARG A 37 8.07 10.47 2.29
N ILE A 38 6.83 10.88 2.53
CA ILE A 38 5.65 10.02 2.44
C ILE A 38 5.07 10.08 1.04
N VAL A 39 4.82 8.90 0.47
CA VAL A 39 4.24 8.72 -0.86
C VAL A 39 2.90 8.02 -0.74
N ALA A 40 1.85 8.57 -1.36
CA ALA A 40 0.54 7.96 -1.46
C ALA A 40 -0.09 8.26 -2.83
N HIS A 41 -1.16 7.56 -3.19
CA HIS A 41 -1.98 7.96 -4.33
C HIS A 41 -2.76 9.23 -4.01
N ALA A 42 -2.93 10.12 -5.00
CA ALA A 42 -3.62 11.41 -4.81
C ALA A 42 -5.05 11.24 -4.28
N LEU A 43 -5.78 10.20 -4.70
CA LEU A 43 -7.13 9.93 -4.25
C LEU A 43 -7.22 9.56 -2.77
N ASP A 44 -6.20 8.90 -2.20
CA ASP A 44 -6.16 8.58 -0.77
C ASP A 44 -5.50 9.70 0.04
N ALA A 45 -4.60 10.47 -0.57
CA ALA A 45 -3.94 11.61 0.07
C ALA A 45 -4.94 12.65 0.59
N VAL A 46 -6.08 12.83 -0.08
CA VAL A 46 -7.15 13.75 0.35
C VAL A 46 -7.62 13.44 1.76
N TYR A 47 -7.86 12.17 2.06
CA TYR A 47 -8.38 11.69 3.36
C TYR A 47 -7.30 11.71 4.44
N LEU A 48 -6.06 11.40 4.07
CA LEU A 48 -4.92 11.48 4.98
C LEU A 48 -4.63 12.92 5.38
N GLU A 49 -4.60 13.85 4.41
CA GLU A 49 -4.31 15.27 4.66
C GLU A 49 -5.42 16.00 5.40
N SER A 50 -6.68 15.59 5.21
CA SER A 50 -7.81 16.14 5.97
C SER A 50 -7.96 15.54 7.37
N GLY A 51 -7.33 14.40 7.66
CA GLY A 51 -7.55 13.67 8.90
C GLY A 51 -8.94 13.03 8.98
N ASP A 52 -9.44 12.52 7.85
CA ASP A 52 -10.76 11.90 7.78
C ASP A 52 -10.77 10.55 8.50
N SER A 53 -11.35 10.52 9.71
CA SER A 53 -11.36 9.33 10.56
C SER A 53 -12.31 8.23 10.11
N GLU A 54 -13.30 8.54 9.25
CA GLU A 54 -14.23 7.54 8.70
C GLU A 54 -13.59 6.81 7.53
N VAL A 55 -13.18 7.54 6.49
CA VAL A 55 -12.59 6.92 5.29
C VAL A 55 -11.27 6.24 5.58
N THR A 56 -10.49 6.74 6.54
CA THR A 56 -9.26 6.07 6.98
C THR A 56 -9.50 4.90 7.93
N ALA A 57 -10.74 4.58 8.28
CA ALA A 57 -11.09 3.58 9.28
C ALA A 57 -10.54 3.84 10.69
N ALA A 58 -10.03 5.03 11.02
CA ALA A 58 -9.53 5.34 12.36
C ALA A 58 -10.65 5.20 13.41
N SER A 59 -11.89 5.56 13.07
CA SER A 59 -13.08 5.40 13.90
C SER A 59 -13.34 3.93 14.29
N TRP A 60 -13.00 2.96 13.44
CA TRP A 60 -13.14 1.52 13.74
C TRP A 60 -12.23 1.06 14.86
N TYR A 61 -11.13 1.76 15.08
CA TYR A 61 -10.17 1.53 16.18
C TYR A 61 -10.44 2.42 17.39
N GLY A 62 -11.57 3.17 17.41
CA GLY A 62 -11.86 4.15 18.46
C GLY A 62 -10.83 5.29 18.52
N SER A 63 -10.22 5.60 17.39
CA SER A 63 -9.16 6.59 17.24
C SER A 63 -9.58 7.72 16.30
N LEU A 64 -8.78 8.77 16.27
CA LEU A 64 -8.89 9.85 15.29
C LEU A 64 -7.66 9.81 14.38
N MET A 65 -7.86 10.14 13.11
CA MET A 65 -6.77 10.35 12.16
C MET A 65 -6.28 11.79 12.26
N ASP A 66 -5.04 11.98 12.71
CA ASP A 66 -4.40 13.29 12.60
C ASP A 66 -4.07 13.60 11.14
N PRO A 67 -4.21 14.87 10.68
CA PRO A 67 -3.80 15.27 9.34
C PRO A 67 -2.36 14.86 9.02
N LEU A 68 -2.19 14.07 7.97
CA LEU A 68 -0.91 13.54 7.52
C LEU A 68 -0.54 14.16 6.16
N PRO A 69 0.32 15.18 6.10
CA PRO A 69 0.77 15.75 4.83
C PRO A 69 1.52 14.73 3.97
N ILE A 70 1.19 14.66 2.68
CA ILE A 70 1.79 13.74 1.71
C ILE A 70 2.78 14.49 0.83
N ASP A 71 4.04 14.06 0.86
CA ASP A 71 5.15 14.74 0.16
C ASP A 71 5.16 14.45 -1.35
N VAL A 72 4.70 13.26 -1.75
CA VAL A 72 4.65 12.84 -3.17
C VAL A 72 3.31 12.16 -3.43
N LYS A 73 2.52 12.77 -4.31
CA LYS A 73 1.23 12.23 -4.74
C LYS A 73 1.37 11.53 -6.09
N ILE A 74 0.97 10.26 -6.15
CA ILE A 74 0.88 9.50 -7.40
C ILE A 74 -0.50 9.76 -8.00
N GLU A 75 -0.55 10.23 -9.23
CA GLU A 75 -1.80 10.56 -9.94
C GLU A 75 -2.07 9.61 -11.11
N ASN A 76 -1.08 8.83 -11.51
CA ASN A 76 -1.15 7.98 -12.69
C ASN A 76 -1.38 6.51 -12.30
N ASP A 77 -1.92 5.75 -13.24
CA ASP A 77 -2.10 4.29 -13.09
C ASP A 77 -0.80 3.54 -12.82
N HIS A 78 0.33 4.13 -13.20
CA HIS A 78 1.66 3.55 -13.02
C HIS A 78 2.72 4.63 -12.89
N GLN A 79 3.60 4.47 -11.88
CA GLN A 79 4.73 5.37 -11.67
C GLN A 79 5.98 4.61 -11.21
N THR A 80 7.14 5.01 -11.74
CA THR A 80 8.44 4.50 -11.28
C THR A 80 9.01 5.41 -10.20
N ILE A 81 9.33 4.82 -9.05
CA ILE A 81 10.03 5.48 -7.93
C ILE A 81 11.48 4.97 -7.94
N LYS A 82 12.43 5.89 -8.04
CA LYS A 82 13.86 5.57 -7.99
C LYS A 82 14.39 5.73 -6.57
N ILE A 83 15.06 4.71 -6.05
CA ILE A 83 15.71 4.69 -4.74
C ILE A 83 17.15 4.27 -4.94
N GLY A 84 18.06 5.22 -5.01
CA GLY A 84 19.44 4.96 -5.41
C GLY A 84 19.51 4.30 -6.80
N LYS A 85 20.12 3.12 -6.87
CA LYS A 85 20.22 2.33 -8.12
C LYS A 85 18.98 1.43 -8.38
N ARG A 86 18.07 1.35 -7.44
CA ARG A 86 16.89 0.47 -7.53
C ARG A 86 15.66 1.23 -8.05
N LYS A 87 14.72 0.48 -8.61
CA LYS A 87 13.45 0.99 -9.08
C LYS A 87 12.32 0.19 -8.43
N ILE A 88 11.33 0.91 -7.92
CA ILE A 88 10.06 0.36 -7.45
C ILE A 88 9.00 0.88 -8.41
N GLN A 89 8.10 0.00 -8.82
CA GLN A 89 6.96 0.37 -9.65
C GLN A 89 5.73 0.45 -8.75
N ALA A 90 5.10 1.60 -8.71
CA ALA A 90 3.80 1.79 -8.11
C ALA A 90 2.70 1.54 -9.16
N HIS A 91 1.66 0.84 -8.79
CA HIS A 91 0.52 0.53 -9.66
C HIS A 91 -0.77 0.85 -8.94
N HIS A 92 -1.60 1.70 -9.53
CA HIS A 92 -2.93 2.00 -9.00
C HIS A 92 -3.83 0.78 -9.18
N CYS A 93 -4.31 0.25 -8.06
CA CYS A 93 -5.16 -0.93 -7.97
C CYS A 93 -6.33 -0.63 -7.02
N PRO A 94 -7.28 0.25 -7.45
CA PRO A 94 -8.36 0.73 -6.59
C PRO A 94 -9.37 -0.37 -6.26
N GLY A 95 -10.20 -0.07 -5.28
CA GLY A 95 -11.37 -0.87 -4.92
C GLY A 95 -11.44 -1.20 -3.44
N HIS A 96 -10.33 -1.47 -2.76
CA HIS A 96 -10.28 -1.53 -1.30
C HIS A 96 -10.35 -0.11 -0.72
N SER A 97 -9.56 0.82 -1.23
CA SER A 97 -9.74 2.27 -1.14
C SER A 97 -9.71 2.90 -2.53
N PRO A 98 -10.12 4.18 -2.69
CA PRO A 98 -10.04 4.88 -3.98
C PRO A 98 -8.62 4.98 -4.54
N GLY A 99 -7.64 5.19 -3.67
CA GLY A 99 -6.23 5.40 -4.04
C GLY A 99 -5.33 4.20 -3.79
N SER A 100 -5.88 3.00 -3.63
CA SER A 100 -5.10 1.79 -3.37
C SER A 100 -3.97 1.57 -4.38
N LEU A 101 -2.75 1.42 -3.88
CA LEU A 101 -1.53 1.12 -4.62
C LEU A 101 -1.00 -0.26 -4.25
N VAL A 102 -0.44 -0.95 -5.20
CA VAL A 102 0.50 -2.04 -4.97
C VAL A 102 1.87 -1.66 -5.54
N TYR A 103 2.92 -2.20 -4.96
CA TYR A 103 4.28 -1.92 -5.44
C TYR A 103 4.96 -3.20 -5.90
N THR A 104 5.72 -3.11 -7.01
CA THR A 104 6.56 -4.22 -7.44
C THR A 104 8.02 -3.80 -7.47
N ALA A 105 8.89 -4.73 -7.06
CA ALA A 105 10.34 -4.56 -7.11
C ALA A 105 11.01 -5.83 -7.61
N GLN A 106 12.19 -5.66 -8.23
CA GLN A 106 13.08 -6.78 -8.58
C GLN A 106 14.20 -6.85 -7.55
N MET A 107 14.39 -8.02 -6.94
CA MET A 107 15.46 -8.28 -5.98
C MET A 107 15.94 -9.72 -6.11
N ASP A 108 17.25 -9.90 -6.32
CA ASP A 108 17.89 -11.21 -6.43
C ASP A 108 17.20 -12.15 -7.44
N GLY A 109 16.85 -11.60 -8.61
CA GLY A 109 16.18 -12.32 -9.70
C GLY A 109 14.71 -12.65 -9.45
N LYS A 110 14.13 -12.19 -8.33
CA LYS A 110 12.72 -12.41 -7.97
C LYS A 110 11.92 -11.13 -8.08
N LYS A 111 10.69 -11.25 -8.56
CA LYS A 111 9.71 -10.18 -8.51
C LYS A 111 8.95 -10.24 -7.19
N ILE A 112 9.08 -9.17 -6.40
CA ILE A 112 8.36 -9.00 -5.14
C ILE A 112 7.19 -8.06 -5.39
N LEU A 113 6.02 -8.46 -4.94
CA LEU A 113 4.81 -7.68 -4.91
C LEU A 113 4.52 -7.30 -3.46
N PHE A 114 4.56 -6.02 -3.15
CA PHE A 114 4.00 -5.47 -1.92
C PHE A 114 2.54 -5.17 -2.19
N GLY A 115 1.70 -6.05 -1.70
CA GLY A 115 0.25 -5.93 -1.80
C GLY A 115 -0.26 -4.90 -0.80
N GLN A 116 -1.47 -4.53 -1.02
CA GLN A 116 -2.33 -3.90 -0.03
C GLN A 116 -3.14 -5.02 0.65
N ASP A 117 -4.31 -4.69 1.16
CA ASP A 117 -5.28 -5.66 1.66
C ASP A 117 -5.97 -6.38 0.50
N VAL A 118 -5.24 -7.37 -0.05
CA VAL A 118 -5.73 -8.21 -1.15
C VAL A 118 -6.97 -9.01 -0.73
N HIS A 119 -7.10 -9.28 0.57
CA HIS A 119 -8.22 -10.03 1.17
C HIS A 119 -9.47 -9.18 1.40
N GLY A 120 -9.40 -7.83 1.33
CA GLY A 120 -10.44 -6.92 1.79
C GLY A 120 -10.24 -6.51 3.26
N PRO A 121 -11.27 -6.14 4.01
CA PRO A 121 -12.69 -6.08 3.62
C PRO A 121 -13.02 -4.96 2.64
N LEU A 122 -14.24 -5.00 2.08
CA LEU A 122 -14.82 -3.89 1.31
C LEU A 122 -15.99 -3.32 2.10
N ASP A 123 -15.95 -2.02 2.34
CA ASP A 123 -17.02 -1.33 3.07
C ASP A 123 -17.33 0.02 2.42
N PRO A 124 -18.62 0.38 2.26
CA PRO A 124 -19.02 1.66 1.69
C PRO A 124 -18.49 2.88 2.45
N SER A 125 -18.33 2.80 3.78
CA SER A 125 -17.78 3.90 4.60
C SER A 125 -16.32 4.19 4.27
N LEU A 126 -15.60 3.18 3.77
CA LEU A 126 -14.20 3.28 3.30
C LEU A 126 -14.11 3.66 1.82
N LEU A 127 -15.23 3.99 1.19
CA LEU A 127 -15.37 4.26 -0.25
C LEU A 127 -14.88 3.09 -1.11
N SER A 128 -15.04 1.86 -0.63
CA SER A 128 -14.68 0.66 -1.39
C SER A 128 -15.57 0.47 -2.62
N ASP A 129 -14.98 -0.03 -3.71
CA ASP A 129 -15.66 -0.37 -4.96
C ASP A 129 -15.37 -1.83 -5.33
N ALA A 130 -16.38 -2.69 -5.19
CA ALA A 130 -16.23 -4.12 -5.45
C ALA A 130 -15.87 -4.43 -6.91
N LYS A 131 -16.36 -3.66 -7.89
CA LYS A 131 -16.04 -3.86 -9.31
C LYS A 131 -14.61 -3.47 -9.61
N ALA A 132 -14.16 -2.32 -9.11
CA ALA A 132 -12.78 -1.88 -9.23
C ALA A 132 -11.83 -2.86 -8.52
N TYR A 133 -12.19 -3.35 -7.32
CA TYR A 133 -11.43 -4.34 -6.58
C TYR A 133 -11.22 -5.64 -7.38
N GLN A 134 -12.28 -6.21 -7.96
CA GLN A 134 -12.19 -7.40 -8.79
C GLN A 134 -11.30 -7.18 -10.03
N SER A 135 -11.38 -6.00 -10.64
CA SER A 135 -10.51 -5.62 -11.76
C SER A 135 -9.05 -5.50 -11.32
N SER A 136 -8.81 -4.95 -10.14
CA SER A 136 -7.48 -4.82 -9.53
C SER A 136 -6.86 -6.17 -9.19
N LEU A 137 -7.62 -7.11 -8.62
CA LEU A 137 -7.13 -8.48 -8.38
C LEU A 137 -6.68 -9.17 -9.68
N LYS A 138 -7.47 -9.04 -10.75
CA LYS A 138 -7.12 -9.56 -12.09
C LYS A 138 -5.88 -8.87 -12.67
N LYS A 139 -5.68 -7.57 -12.40
CA LYS A 139 -4.47 -6.82 -12.77
C LYS A 139 -3.26 -7.32 -11.99
N ILE A 140 -3.39 -7.50 -10.67
CA ILE A 140 -2.33 -7.96 -9.78
C ILE A 140 -1.83 -9.36 -10.16
N LEU A 141 -2.72 -10.28 -10.54
CA LEU A 141 -2.34 -11.61 -11.04
C LEU A 141 -1.40 -11.56 -12.24
N LYS A 142 -1.56 -10.58 -13.14
CA LYS A 142 -0.71 -10.43 -14.34
C LYS A 142 0.72 -10.02 -14.02
N PHE A 143 1.00 -9.56 -12.81
CA PHE A 143 2.37 -9.25 -12.40
C PHE A 143 3.21 -10.51 -12.24
N ASP A 144 2.60 -11.68 -12.06
CA ASP A 144 3.26 -12.98 -11.94
C ASP A 144 4.43 -12.93 -10.95
N ALA A 145 4.13 -12.47 -9.74
CA ALA A 145 5.13 -12.23 -8.71
C ALA A 145 5.62 -13.54 -8.06
N ASP A 146 6.91 -13.59 -7.75
CA ASP A 146 7.52 -14.72 -7.05
C ASP A 146 7.25 -14.68 -5.54
N ILE A 147 7.02 -13.47 -5.01
CA ILE A 147 6.74 -13.23 -3.58
C ILE A 147 5.63 -12.17 -3.48
N LEU A 148 4.64 -12.42 -2.64
CA LEU A 148 3.65 -11.43 -2.21
C LEU A 148 3.87 -11.13 -0.73
N CYS A 149 4.07 -9.87 -0.39
CA CYS A 149 3.95 -9.33 0.96
C CYS A 149 2.55 -8.73 1.07
N GLU A 150 1.65 -9.43 1.72
CA GLU A 150 0.26 -9.04 1.90
C GLU A 150 0.09 -8.23 3.20
N GLY A 151 -0.92 -7.36 3.27
CA GLY A 151 -1.10 -6.43 4.38
C GLY A 151 -1.24 -7.13 5.75
N HIS A 152 -2.07 -8.16 5.85
CA HIS A 152 -2.41 -8.83 7.11
C HIS A 152 -2.06 -10.31 7.16
N TYR A 153 -2.13 -11.02 6.02
CA TYR A 153 -1.97 -12.48 5.97
C TYR A 153 -0.53 -12.95 5.76
N GLY A 154 0.43 -12.01 5.76
CA GLY A 154 1.86 -12.32 5.77
C GLY A 154 2.48 -12.46 4.39
N VAL A 155 3.47 -13.35 4.25
CA VAL A 155 4.31 -13.46 3.05
C VAL A 155 4.10 -14.78 2.36
N TYR A 156 3.62 -14.73 1.11
CA TYR A 156 3.46 -15.90 0.24
C TYR A 156 4.68 -16.01 -0.68
N ARG A 157 5.30 -17.20 -0.74
CA ARG A 157 6.51 -17.48 -1.51
C ARG A 157 6.24 -18.52 -2.59
N GLY A 158 6.68 -18.26 -3.81
CA GLY A 158 6.43 -19.05 -5.01
C GLY A 158 5.19 -18.57 -5.76
N ARG A 159 5.30 -18.49 -7.10
CA ARG A 159 4.25 -17.95 -7.99
C ARG A 159 2.91 -18.66 -7.80
N GLU A 160 2.94 -19.98 -7.67
CA GLU A 160 1.73 -20.77 -7.48
C GLU A 160 1.00 -20.38 -6.17
N ALA A 161 1.72 -20.26 -5.06
CA ALA A 161 1.15 -19.84 -3.78
C ALA A 161 0.59 -18.42 -3.83
N VAL A 162 1.31 -17.49 -4.46
CA VAL A 162 0.87 -16.11 -4.68
C VAL A 162 -0.41 -16.08 -5.52
N GLN A 163 -0.43 -16.76 -6.66
CA GLN A 163 -1.59 -16.81 -7.53
C GLN A 163 -2.79 -17.48 -6.85
N LYS A 164 -2.58 -18.58 -6.12
CA LYS A 164 -3.64 -19.27 -5.37
C LYS A 164 -4.28 -18.35 -4.34
N PHE A 165 -3.47 -17.62 -3.58
CA PHE A 165 -3.97 -16.65 -2.60
C PHE A 165 -4.80 -15.55 -3.26
N ILE A 166 -4.28 -14.89 -4.29
CA ILE A 166 -5.02 -13.79 -4.96
C ILE A 166 -6.31 -14.32 -5.60
N ARG A 167 -6.27 -15.50 -6.24
CA ARG A 167 -7.45 -16.10 -6.89
C ARG A 167 -8.56 -16.44 -5.91
N SER A 168 -8.25 -16.72 -4.62
CA SER A 168 -9.29 -17.03 -3.64
C SER A 168 -10.23 -15.87 -3.35
N PHE A 169 -9.90 -14.64 -3.76
CA PHE A 169 -10.72 -13.43 -3.62
C PHE A 169 -11.35 -12.96 -4.96
N ILE A 170 -11.10 -13.66 -6.05
CA ILE A 170 -11.72 -13.35 -7.35
C ILE A 170 -13.03 -14.11 -7.48
N SER A 171 -14.10 -13.36 -7.71
CA SER A 171 -15.44 -13.87 -7.98
C SER A 171 -15.74 -13.93 -9.49
#